data_cb5c04bbdb8004bb0781d9dfe85d83ce
#
_entry.id   cb5c04bbdb8004bb0781d9dfe85d83ce
#
_cell.length_a   1.000
_cell.length_b   1.000
_cell.length_c   1.000
_cell.angle_alpha   90.00
_cell.angle_beta   90.00
_cell.angle_gamma   90.00
#
_symmetry.space_group_name_H-M   'P 1'
#
loop_
_entity.id
_entity.type
_entity.pdbx_description
1 polymer ?
#
loop_
_entity_poly.entity_id
_entity_poly.type
_entity_poly.pdbx_seq_one_letter_code
_entity_poly.pdbx_strand_id
1 'polypeptide(L)'
;MLRPFVDRPVADLDAAGLVASQAAAHWGLDEPVLLRASMNAIYRSGDVVLRVSAPSAPAVASIELAEMLLDRGLAVTRPMRADVVESNGLSATAWEYVPKSNAAIDWQSVGKLVRRTHDIAVADLPARYPLPRPIDFPWWNFAALLDDVGAVLDESARAGIVAAIHRWPHWTDDAGSVVCHGDVHPGNVIMAERGPVLIDWDLLCWAPPGWDHAPMMTWQTRWGGEASWYAGFAAGYGRSMAGDQSAEAFAELRLVAATLMRLKAAIRNEAAMPEAQRRLAHWRGESDAPMWQAQ
;
A
#
# COMPACT_ATOMS: atom_id res chain seq x y z
N MET A 1 18.70 9.48 -1.56
CA MET A 1 17.62 8.50 -1.40
C MET A 1 16.36 9.29 -1.06
N LEU A 2 15.36 9.25 -1.95
CA LEU A 2 14.06 9.88 -1.70
C LEU A 2 13.33 9.05 -0.62
N ARG A 3 12.71 9.71 0.35
CA ARG A 3 11.92 9.02 1.36
C ARG A 3 10.52 8.76 0.81
N PRO A 4 9.89 7.61 1.09
CA PRO A 4 8.48 7.40 0.82
C PRO A 4 7.63 8.40 1.59
N PHE A 5 6.41 8.66 1.11
CA PHE A 5 5.51 9.65 1.70
C PHE A 5 5.16 9.32 3.16
N VAL A 6 4.89 8.05 3.48
CA VAL A 6 4.60 7.57 4.84
C VAL A 6 5.68 6.59 5.27
N ASP A 7 6.39 6.91 6.32
CA ASP A 7 7.51 6.11 6.82
C ASP A 7 7.36 5.64 8.29
N ARG A 8 6.39 6.16 9.02
CA ARG A 8 6.19 5.83 10.44
C ARG A 8 4.73 5.55 10.77
N PRO A 9 4.42 4.43 11.45
CA PRO A 9 3.09 4.20 11.98
C PRO A 9 2.76 5.22 13.08
N VAL A 10 1.49 5.58 13.17
CA VAL A 10 0.97 6.38 14.28
C VAL A 10 0.93 5.49 15.53
N ALA A 11 1.90 5.69 16.43
CA ALA A 11 2.08 4.86 17.61
C ALA A 11 1.20 5.29 18.80
N ASP A 12 0.86 6.58 18.88
CA ASP A 12 0.07 7.18 19.95
C ASP A 12 -1.32 7.55 19.43
N LEU A 13 -2.31 6.72 19.75
CA LEU A 13 -3.70 6.92 19.31
C LEU A 13 -4.40 8.03 20.10
N ASP A 14 -3.99 8.32 21.32
CA ASP A 14 -4.55 9.43 22.11
C ASP A 14 -4.09 10.75 21.50
N ALA A 15 -2.81 10.87 21.16
CA ALA A 15 -2.30 12.04 20.43
C ALA A 15 -2.97 12.19 19.04
N ALA A 16 -3.19 11.10 18.33
CA ALA A 16 -3.89 11.13 17.05
C ALA A 16 -5.36 11.57 17.20
N GLY A 17 -6.05 11.13 18.26
CA GLY A 17 -7.41 11.56 18.59
C GLY A 17 -7.49 13.05 18.88
N LEU A 18 -6.52 13.58 19.62
CA LEU A 18 -6.44 15.03 19.87
C LEU A 18 -6.25 15.83 18.59
N VAL A 19 -5.38 15.36 17.68
CA VAL A 19 -5.18 16.03 16.37
C VAL A 19 -6.43 15.93 15.51
N ALA A 20 -7.13 14.79 15.51
CA ALA A 20 -8.40 14.64 14.79
C ALA A 20 -9.47 15.59 15.33
N SER A 21 -9.64 15.72 16.65
CA SER A 21 -10.61 16.65 17.29
C SER A 21 -10.23 18.11 17.01
N GLN A 22 -8.94 18.47 17.06
CA GLN A 22 -8.47 19.81 16.68
C GLN A 22 -8.79 20.13 15.22
N ALA A 23 -8.56 19.18 14.31
CA ALA A 23 -8.86 19.32 12.90
C ALA A 23 -10.37 19.44 12.66
N ALA A 24 -11.18 18.63 13.33
CA ALA A 24 -12.65 18.73 13.24
C ALA A 24 -13.15 20.09 13.71
N ALA A 25 -12.66 20.58 14.84
CA ALA A 25 -13.02 21.91 15.34
C ALA A 25 -12.59 23.03 14.38
N HIS A 26 -11.36 22.96 13.83
CA HIS A 26 -10.85 23.92 12.87
C HIS A 26 -11.70 24.00 11.60
N TRP A 27 -12.18 22.85 11.11
CA TRP A 27 -12.98 22.75 9.89
C TRP A 27 -14.50 22.83 10.13
N GLY A 28 -14.95 23.02 11.37
CA GLY A 28 -16.37 23.09 11.72
C GLY A 28 -17.12 21.79 11.51
N LEU A 29 -16.45 20.66 11.76
CA LEU A 29 -16.99 19.30 11.70
C LEU A 29 -17.43 18.83 13.09
N ASP A 30 -18.30 17.82 13.13
CA ASP A 30 -18.67 17.14 14.37
C ASP A 30 -17.50 16.36 14.96
N GLU A 31 -17.61 15.95 16.25
CA GLU A 31 -16.60 15.15 16.94
C GLU A 31 -16.30 13.87 16.14
N PRO A 32 -15.03 13.63 15.80
CA PRO A 32 -14.64 12.51 14.94
C PRO A 32 -14.59 11.18 15.70
N VAL A 33 -15.06 10.10 15.06
CA VAL A 33 -15.04 8.75 15.60
C VAL A 33 -13.95 7.93 14.90
N LEU A 34 -13.10 7.25 15.67
CA LEU A 34 -12.06 6.37 15.13
C LEU A 34 -12.70 5.19 14.38
N LEU A 35 -12.33 5.03 13.10
CA LEU A 35 -12.72 3.88 12.27
C LEU A 35 -11.66 2.79 12.26
N ARG A 36 -10.40 3.16 12.12
CA ARG A 36 -9.28 2.22 11.99
C ARG A 36 -7.98 2.88 12.41
N ALA A 37 -7.09 2.09 12.99
CA ALA A 37 -5.71 2.45 13.25
C ALA A 37 -4.77 1.39 12.65
N SER A 38 -3.78 1.82 11.88
CA SER A 38 -2.72 1.00 11.29
C SER A 38 -1.47 1.85 11.10
N MET A 39 -0.99 2.04 9.86
CA MET A 39 0.04 3.07 9.58
C MET A 39 -0.49 4.48 9.87
N ASN A 40 -1.77 4.72 9.58
CA ASN A 40 -2.49 5.96 9.83
C ASN A 40 -3.66 5.70 10.78
N ALA A 41 -4.10 6.73 11.52
CA ALA A 41 -5.35 6.71 12.26
C ALA A 41 -6.43 7.39 11.41
N ILE A 42 -7.50 6.65 11.13
CA ILE A 42 -8.61 7.09 10.27
C ILE A 42 -9.83 7.35 11.14
N TYR A 43 -10.33 8.56 11.11
CA TYR A 43 -11.52 9.00 11.82
C TYR A 43 -12.63 9.37 10.85
N ARG A 44 -13.86 9.42 11.30
CA ARG A 44 -15.02 9.87 10.53
C ARG A 44 -15.79 10.91 11.30
N SER A 45 -16.19 11.98 10.61
CA SER A 45 -17.12 12.98 11.07
C SER A 45 -18.15 13.23 9.94
N GLY A 46 -19.37 12.74 10.12
CA GLY A 46 -20.39 12.81 9.06
C GLY A 46 -19.95 12.17 7.75
N ASP A 47 -19.89 12.95 6.68
CA ASP A 47 -19.44 12.52 5.35
C ASP A 47 -17.96 12.86 5.08
N VAL A 48 -17.20 13.20 6.11
CA VAL A 48 -15.77 13.50 6.03
C VAL A 48 -14.97 12.44 6.75
N VAL A 49 -13.90 11.97 6.11
CA VAL A 49 -12.87 11.13 6.69
C VAL A 49 -11.67 12.00 7.04
N LEU A 50 -11.24 11.95 8.29
CA LEU A 50 -10.01 12.58 8.75
C LEU A 50 -8.91 11.51 8.79
N ARG A 51 -7.85 11.74 8.04
CA ARG A 51 -6.65 10.90 8.07
C ARG A 51 -5.59 11.61 8.90
N VAL A 52 -5.22 11.01 10.03
CA VAL A 52 -4.12 11.45 10.87
C VAL A 52 -2.91 10.57 10.61
N SER A 53 -1.80 11.17 10.23
CA SER A 53 -0.58 10.47 9.81
C SER A 53 0.67 11.15 10.39
N ALA A 54 1.81 10.45 10.35
CA ALA A 54 3.13 10.98 10.64
C ALA A 54 3.99 10.95 9.35
N PRO A 55 3.67 11.79 8.34
CA PRO A 55 4.27 11.71 7.02
C PRO A 55 5.74 12.14 7.01
N SER A 56 6.52 11.56 6.10
CA SER A 56 7.92 11.93 5.86
C SER A 56 8.08 13.13 4.91
N ALA A 57 6.99 13.58 4.31
CA ALA A 57 6.90 14.75 3.44
C ALA A 57 5.69 15.61 3.84
N PRO A 58 5.58 16.89 3.40
CA PRO A 58 4.44 17.73 3.73
C PRO A 58 3.11 17.09 3.34
N ALA A 59 2.17 16.94 4.29
CA ALA A 59 0.90 16.24 4.07
C ALA A 59 0.03 16.90 2.97
N VAL A 60 0.19 18.20 2.73
CA VAL A 60 -0.46 18.90 1.61
C VAL A 60 -0.15 18.27 0.24
N ALA A 61 1.01 17.62 0.09
CA ALA A 61 1.36 16.96 -1.17
C ALA A 61 0.39 15.82 -1.54
N SER A 62 -0.21 15.13 -0.56
CA SER A 62 -1.25 14.12 -0.83
C SER A 62 -2.55 14.75 -1.36
N ILE A 63 -2.89 15.95 -0.91
CA ILE A 63 -4.04 16.73 -1.38
C ILE A 63 -3.80 17.14 -2.84
N GLU A 64 -2.64 17.76 -3.12
CA GLU A 64 -2.23 18.18 -4.47
C GLU A 64 -2.21 16.98 -5.45
N LEU A 65 -1.72 15.81 -4.99
CA LEU A 65 -1.75 14.59 -5.80
C LEU A 65 -3.17 14.15 -6.12
N ALA A 66 -4.06 14.08 -5.12
CA ALA A 66 -5.43 13.64 -5.32
C ALA A 66 -6.22 14.60 -6.25
N GLU A 67 -6.03 15.91 -6.13
CA GLU A 67 -6.63 16.90 -7.04
C GLU A 67 -6.15 16.67 -8.48
N MET A 68 -4.85 16.49 -8.70
CA MET A 68 -4.30 16.19 -10.01
C MET A 68 -4.87 14.88 -10.60
N LEU A 69 -4.99 13.82 -9.77
CA LEU A 69 -5.56 12.54 -10.21
C LEU A 69 -7.04 12.69 -10.60
N LEU A 70 -7.83 13.44 -9.83
CA LEU A 70 -9.22 13.76 -10.13
C LEU A 70 -9.37 14.56 -11.43
N ASP A 71 -8.55 15.57 -11.65
CA ASP A 71 -8.53 16.38 -12.88
C ASP A 71 -8.23 15.54 -14.11
N ARG A 72 -7.46 14.46 -13.94
CA ARG A 72 -7.22 13.45 -14.99
C ARG A 72 -8.33 12.40 -15.07
N GLY A 73 -9.40 12.55 -14.25
CA GLY A 73 -10.55 11.66 -14.22
C GLY A 73 -10.25 10.27 -13.63
N LEU A 74 -9.21 10.12 -12.79
CA LEU A 74 -9.04 8.90 -12.02
C LEU A 74 -10.03 8.90 -10.84
N ALA A 75 -10.56 7.71 -10.54
CA ALA A 75 -11.45 7.52 -9.40
C ALA A 75 -10.63 7.37 -8.12
N VAL A 76 -10.44 8.46 -7.41
CA VAL A 76 -9.75 8.55 -6.11
C VAL A 76 -10.64 9.29 -5.12
N THR A 77 -10.34 9.21 -3.82
CA THR A 77 -11.05 10.00 -2.81
C THR A 77 -10.77 11.49 -2.99
N ARG A 78 -11.81 12.31 -2.89
CA ARG A 78 -11.72 13.78 -3.04
C ARG A 78 -11.21 14.41 -1.75
N PRO A 79 -10.23 15.33 -1.80
CA PRO A 79 -9.92 16.20 -0.67
C PRO A 79 -11.13 17.11 -0.35
N MET A 80 -11.48 17.21 0.92
CA MET A 80 -12.58 18.04 1.41
C MET A 80 -12.09 19.38 1.96
N ARG A 81 -10.79 19.50 2.20
CA ARG A 81 -10.10 20.71 2.66
C ARG A 81 -8.76 20.82 1.96
N ALA A 82 -8.38 22.05 1.63
CA ALA A 82 -7.09 22.33 0.98
C ALA A 82 -5.95 22.53 1.99
N ASP A 83 -6.28 22.82 3.25
CA ASP A 83 -5.34 23.02 4.34
C ASP A 83 -5.15 21.74 5.17
N VAL A 84 -4.06 21.71 5.92
CA VAL A 84 -3.65 20.61 6.77
C VAL A 84 -3.57 21.13 8.21
N VAL A 85 -4.08 20.36 9.17
CA VAL A 85 -3.88 20.66 10.60
C VAL A 85 -2.72 19.83 11.11
N GLU A 86 -1.69 20.53 11.62
CA GLU A 86 -0.48 19.89 12.13
C GLU A 86 -0.34 20.12 13.64
N SER A 87 -0.06 19.07 14.39
CA SER A 87 0.20 19.12 15.82
C SER A 87 1.06 17.93 16.27
N ASN A 88 2.07 18.19 17.11
CA ASN A 88 2.93 17.16 17.71
C ASN A 88 3.57 16.18 16.71
N GLY A 89 3.93 16.66 15.51
CA GLY A 89 4.52 15.84 14.46
C GLY A 89 3.55 14.90 13.75
N LEU A 90 2.26 15.08 13.99
CA LEU A 90 1.16 14.46 13.24
C LEU A 90 0.49 15.49 12.35
N SER A 91 -0.08 15.04 11.25
CA SER A 91 -0.83 15.86 10.30
C SER A 91 -2.20 15.26 10.05
N ALA A 92 -3.25 16.07 10.09
CA ALA A 92 -4.60 15.69 9.71
C ALA A 92 -4.96 16.27 8.34
N THR A 93 -5.49 15.42 7.46
CA THR A 93 -6.08 15.79 6.16
C THR A 93 -7.51 15.31 6.10
N ALA A 94 -8.37 16.01 5.34
CA ALA A 94 -9.80 15.73 5.24
C ALA A 94 -10.18 15.22 3.84
N TRP A 95 -10.91 14.13 3.79
CA TRP A 95 -11.29 13.41 2.57
C TRP A 95 -12.79 13.13 2.54
N GLU A 96 -13.38 12.96 1.36
CA GLU A 96 -14.75 12.49 1.26
C GLU A 96 -14.89 11.07 1.83
N TYR A 97 -15.96 10.82 2.54
CA TYR A 97 -16.35 9.46 2.89
C TYR A 97 -17.01 8.78 1.69
N VAL A 98 -16.36 7.75 1.18
CA VAL A 98 -16.89 6.94 0.08
C VAL A 98 -17.63 5.73 0.65
N PRO A 99 -18.95 5.65 0.57
CA PRO A 99 -19.71 4.49 1.03
C PRO A 99 -19.32 3.25 0.22
N LYS A 100 -18.94 2.18 0.94
CA LYS A 100 -18.66 0.91 0.31
C LYS A 100 -19.97 0.21 -0.07
N SER A 101 -20.10 -0.18 -1.34
CA SER A 101 -21.20 -1.04 -1.80
C SER A 101 -20.91 -2.51 -1.42
N ASN A 102 -21.95 -3.36 -1.47
CA ASN A 102 -21.81 -4.80 -1.28
C ASN A 102 -21.43 -5.55 -2.57
N ALA A 103 -21.19 -4.84 -3.67
CA ALA A 103 -20.78 -5.43 -4.92
C ALA A 103 -19.35 -5.98 -4.82
N ALA A 104 -19.10 -7.08 -5.55
CA ALA A 104 -17.73 -7.57 -5.73
C ALA A 104 -16.87 -6.52 -6.45
N ILE A 105 -15.56 -6.53 -6.18
CA ILE A 105 -14.63 -5.59 -6.83
C ILE A 105 -14.61 -5.87 -8.33
N ASP A 106 -14.87 -4.84 -9.13
CA ASP A 106 -14.69 -4.87 -10.58
C ASP A 106 -13.21 -4.71 -10.93
N TRP A 107 -12.50 -5.83 -10.93
CA TRP A 107 -11.08 -5.86 -11.23
C TRP A 107 -10.74 -5.38 -12.64
N GLN A 108 -11.66 -5.51 -13.60
CA GLN A 108 -11.44 -4.98 -14.94
C GLN A 108 -11.39 -3.44 -14.91
N SER A 109 -12.29 -2.81 -14.19
CA SER A 109 -12.26 -1.35 -14.01
C SER A 109 -11.06 -0.90 -13.18
N VAL A 110 -10.63 -1.66 -12.16
CA VAL A 110 -9.37 -1.39 -11.43
C VAL A 110 -8.17 -1.45 -12.37
N GLY A 111 -8.07 -2.47 -13.23
CA GLY A 111 -7.00 -2.56 -14.22
C GLY A 111 -6.94 -1.36 -15.17
N LYS A 112 -8.09 -0.84 -15.59
CA LYS A 112 -8.17 0.40 -16.40
C LYS A 112 -7.67 1.62 -15.63
N LEU A 113 -7.98 1.74 -14.33
CA LEU A 113 -7.48 2.84 -13.48
C LEU A 113 -5.96 2.78 -13.37
N VAL A 114 -5.40 1.59 -13.11
CA VAL A 114 -3.94 1.40 -13.01
C VAL A 114 -3.27 1.70 -14.37
N ARG A 115 -3.84 1.28 -15.49
CA ARG A 115 -3.32 1.65 -16.81
C ARG A 115 -3.24 3.16 -17.00
N ARG A 116 -4.29 3.89 -16.62
CA ARG A 116 -4.32 5.35 -16.70
C ARG A 116 -3.33 6.01 -15.74
N THR A 117 -3.08 5.40 -14.57
CA THR A 117 -2.02 5.85 -13.65
C THR A 117 -0.64 5.74 -14.31
N HIS A 118 -0.36 4.64 -14.99
CA HIS A 118 0.90 4.42 -15.70
C HIS A 118 1.10 5.36 -16.91
N ASP A 119 0.01 5.92 -17.44
CA ASP A 119 0.08 6.90 -18.54
C ASP A 119 0.34 8.35 -18.03
N ILE A 120 0.44 8.58 -16.71
CA ILE A 120 0.79 9.89 -16.14
C ILE A 120 2.27 10.18 -16.38
N ALA A 121 2.57 11.34 -16.97
CA ALA A 121 3.95 11.79 -17.10
C ALA A 121 4.48 12.27 -15.73
N VAL A 122 5.74 11.97 -15.42
CA VAL A 122 6.37 12.41 -14.15
C VAL A 122 6.31 13.93 -13.98
N ALA A 123 6.43 14.67 -15.09
CA ALA A 123 6.36 16.14 -15.09
C ALA A 123 4.99 16.70 -14.66
N ASP A 124 3.96 15.87 -14.68
CA ASP A 124 2.61 16.26 -14.28
C ASP A 124 2.34 16.06 -12.79
N LEU A 125 3.20 15.31 -12.10
CA LEU A 125 3.06 15.09 -10.66
C LEU A 125 3.36 16.39 -9.88
N PRO A 126 2.68 16.60 -8.73
CA PRO A 126 2.98 17.71 -7.86
C PRO A 126 4.47 17.72 -7.46
N ALA A 127 5.14 18.85 -7.63
CA ALA A 127 6.59 18.95 -7.39
C ALA A 127 7.02 18.60 -5.96
N ARG A 128 6.09 18.69 -5.00
CA ARG A 128 6.33 18.37 -3.59
C ARG A 128 6.10 16.90 -3.26
N TYR A 129 5.43 16.14 -4.14
CA TYR A 129 5.16 14.73 -3.88
C TYR A 129 6.42 13.91 -4.16
N PRO A 130 6.93 13.15 -3.17
CA PRO A 130 8.09 12.30 -3.40
C PRO A 130 7.73 11.18 -4.37
N LEU A 131 8.61 10.93 -5.34
CA LEU A 131 8.48 9.82 -6.29
C LEU A 131 9.66 8.86 -6.07
N PRO A 132 9.61 7.99 -5.02
CA PRO A 132 10.66 7.03 -4.75
C PRO A 132 10.66 5.91 -5.81
N ARG A 133 11.77 5.17 -5.87
CA ARG A 133 11.85 3.89 -6.57
C ARG A 133 11.64 2.74 -5.59
N PRO A 134 11.36 1.50 -6.05
CA PRO A 134 11.23 0.34 -5.16
C PRO A 134 12.36 0.20 -4.13
N ILE A 135 13.59 0.43 -4.54
CA ILE A 135 14.77 0.34 -3.67
C ILE A 135 14.82 1.41 -2.56
N ASP A 136 14.06 2.49 -2.69
CA ASP A 136 14.01 3.56 -1.69
C ASP A 136 13.07 3.23 -0.51
N PHE A 137 12.22 2.19 -0.65
CA PHE A 137 11.34 1.75 0.43
C PHE A 137 12.11 0.93 1.46
N PRO A 138 12.05 1.26 2.77
CA PRO A 138 12.79 0.55 3.81
C PRO A 138 12.48 -0.95 3.90
N TRP A 139 11.25 -1.34 3.59
CA TRP A 139 10.82 -2.75 3.60
C TRP A 139 11.27 -3.55 2.37
N TRP A 140 12.01 -2.93 1.45
CA TRP A 140 12.70 -3.58 0.35
C TRP A 140 14.23 -3.66 0.58
N ASN A 141 14.72 -3.19 1.71
CA ASN A 141 16.09 -3.46 2.15
C ASN A 141 16.15 -4.83 2.83
N PHE A 142 16.18 -5.88 2.02
CA PHE A 142 16.10 -7.26 2.50
C PHE A 142 17.25 -7.63 3.42
N ALA A 143 18.45 -7.11 3.20
CA ALA A 143 19.60 -7.36 4.08
C ALA A 143 19.32 -6.84 5.50
N ALA A 144 18.90 -5.56 5.62
CA ALA A 144 18.57 -4.98 6.91
C ALA A 144 17.37 -5.69 7.57
N LEU A 145 16.36 -6.09 6.80
CA LEU A 145 15.22 -6.83 7.35
C LEU A 145 15.61 -8.21 7.85
N LEU A 146 16.47 -8.93 7.14
CA LEU A 146 16.99 -10.25 7.58
C LEU A 146 17.81 -10.13 8.86
N ASP A 147 18.58 -9.04 9.01
CA ASP A 147 19.33 -8.78 10.24
C ASP A 147 18.39 -8.47 11.41
N ASP A 148 17.37 -7.63 11.18
CA ASP A 148 16.37 -7.24 12.20
C ASP A 148 15.60 -8.44 12.77
N VAL A 149 15.32 -9.47 11.95
CA VAL A 149 14.51 -10.63 12.35
C VAL A 149 15.33 -11.90 12.62
N GLY A 150 16.66 -11.84 12.49
CA GLY A 150 17.53 -13.01 12.52
C GLY A 150 17.37 -13.92 13.75
N ALA A 151 17.01 -13.34 14.91
CA ALA A 151 16.82 -14.08 16.16
C ALA A 151 15.55 -14.97 16.18
N VAL A 152 14.55 -14.69 15.33
CA VAL A 152 13.24 -15.40 15.30
C VAL A 152 13.02 -16.13 13.99
N LEU A 153 13.94 -16.00 13.04
CA LEU A 153 13.85 -16.61 11.71
C LEU A 153 14.61 -17.95 11.73
N ASP A 154 13.88 -19.05 11.60
CA ASP A 154 14.49 -20.38 11.53
C ASP A 154 15.34 -20.56 10.25
N GLU A 155 16.29 -21.49 10.31
CA GLU A 155 17.28 -21.69 9.24
C GLU A 155 16.64 -22.14 7.92
N SER A 156 15.62 -22.99 7.96
CA SER A 156 14.94 -23.50 6.77
C SER A 156 14.19 -22.40 6.03
N ALA A 157 13.38 -21.61 6.75
CA ALA A 157 12.69 -20.46 6.18
C ALA A 157 13.66 -19.39 5.69
N ARG A 158 14.77 -19.14 6.43
CA ARG A 158 15.83 -18.23 5.99
C ARG A 158 16.44 -18.67 4.67
N ALA A 159 16.73 -19.96 4.51
CA ALA A 159 17.29 -20.49 3.26
C ALA A 159 16.33 -20.26 2.08
N GLY A 160 15.02 -20.50 2.26
CA GLY A 160 13.98 -20.25 1.25
C GLY A 160 13.90 -18.79 0.85
N ILE A 161 13.87 -17.87 1.84
CA ILE A 161 13.83 -16.42 1.60
C ILE A 161 15.09 -15.94 0.86
N VAL A 162 16.27 -16.36 1.29
CA VAL A 162 17.56 -15.99 0.66
C VAL A 162 17.61 -16.52 -0.78
N ALA A 163 17.15 -17.75 -1.01
CA ALA A 163 17.08 -18.33 -2.36
C ALA A 163 16.14 -17.50 -3.27
N ALA A 164 14.99 -17.03 -2.76
CA ALA A 164 14.08 -16.16 -3.49
C ALA A 164 14.74 -14.82 -3.85
N ILE A 165 15.44 -14.18 -2.92
CA ILE A 165 16.15 -12.92 -3.18
C ILE A 165 17.23 -13.12 -4.26
N HIS A 166 18.01 -14.19 -4.17
CA HIS A 166 19.10 -14.47 -5.13
C HIS A 166 18.58 -14.86 -6.52
N ARG A 167 17.33 -15.30 -6.65
CA ARG A 167 16.72 -15.62 -7.95
C ARG A 167 16.54 -14.37 -8.81
N TRP A 168 16.43 -13.21 -8.21
CA TRP A 168 16.12 -11.94 -8.85
C TRP A 168 17.22 -10.87 -8.66
N PRO A 169 18.45 -11.08 -9.14
CA PRO A 169 19.57 -10.16 -8.86
C PRO A 169 19.38 -8.77 -9.51
N HIS A 170 18.53 -8.67 -10.55
CA HIS A 170 18.28 -7.45 -11.32
C HIS A 170 16.92 -6.81 -11.03
N TRP A 171 16.29 -7.12 -9.88
CA TRP A 171 14.99 -6.57 -9.54
C TRP A 171 14.97 -5.03 -9.38
N THR A 172 16.15 -4.42 -9.22
CA THR A 172 16.31 -2.96 -9.08
C THR A 172 16.41 -2.23 -10.42
N ASP A 173 16.42 -2.95 -11.55
CA ASP A 173 16.46 -2.36 -12.87
C ASP A 173 15.14 -1.59 -13.11
N ASP A 174 15.26 -0.35 -13.61
CA ASP A 174 14.14 0.56 -13.79
C ASP A 174 13.76 0.80 -15.26
N ALA A 175 14.22 -0.07 -16.15
CA ALA A 175 13.91 0.01 -17.57
C ALA A 175 12.39 -0.06 -17.82
N GLY A 176 11.88 0.91 -18.56
CA GLY A 176 10.44 1.00 -18.87
C GLY A 176 9.57 1.41 -17.68
N SER A 177 10.14 2.03 -16.64
CA SER A 177 9.40 2.52 -15.47
C SER A 177 8.32 3.54 -15.85
N VAL A 178 7.28 3.56 -15.04
CA VAL A 178 6.10 4.41 -15.12
C VAL A 178 5.72 4.89 -13.72
N VAL A 179 4.77 5.82 -13.63
CA VAL A 179 4.17 6.20 -12.34
C VAL A 179 3.26 5.06 -11.89
N CYS A 180 3.63 4.37 -10.82
CA CYS A 180 2.87 3.28 -10.22
C CYS A 180 2.11 3.76 -8.97
N HIS A 181 0.92 3.21 -8.74
CA HIS A 181 0.18 3.38 -7.47
C HIS A 181 1.01 2.85 -6.28
N GLY A 182 1.68 1.73 -6.50
CA GLY A 182 2.61 1.14 -5.55
C GLY A 182 2.03 0.04 -4.67
N ASP A 183 0.70 -0.01 -4.47
CA ASP A 183 0.08 -0.99 -3.57
C ASP A 183 -1.35 -1.39 -3.99
N VAL A 184 -1.49 -1.92 -5.20
CA VAL A 184 -2.80 -2.33 -5.75
C VAL A 184 -3.21 -3.68 -5.20
N HIS A 185 -4.16 -3.70 -4.27
CA HIS A 185 -4.73 -4.93 -3.69
C HIS A 185 -6.16 -4.69 -3.16
N PRO A 186 -6.93 -5.75 -2.81
CA PRO A 186 -8.33 -5.58 -2.40
C PRO A 186 -8.59 -4.60 -1.25
N GLY A 187 -7.63 -4.45 -0.33
CA GLY A 187 -7.73 -3.52 0.80
C GLY A 187 -7.66 -2.05 0.40
N ASN A 188 -7.10 -1.75 -0.79
CA ASN A 188 -6.92 -0.40 -1.31
C ASN A 188 -7.92 -0.06 -2.44
N VAL A 189 -9.00 -0.86 -2.56
CA VAL A 189 -10.11 -0.62 -3.48
C VAL A 189 -11.42 -0.48 -2.69
N ILE A 190 -12.06 0.67 -2.79
CA ILE A 190 -13.45 0.83 -2.34
C ILE A 190 -14.37 0.64 -3.53
N MET A 191 -15.21 -0.39 -3.48
CA MET A 191 -16.25 -0.54 -4.50
C MET A 191 -17.43 0.35 -4.13
N ALA A 192 -17.54 1.50 -4.79
CA ALA A 192 -18.63 2.45 -4.66
C ALA A 192 -19.72 2.16 -5.70
N GLU A 193 -20.89 2.83 -5.60
CA GLU A 193 -21.97 2.69 -6.59
C GLU A 193 -21.54 3.07 -8.01
N ARG A 194 -20.63 4.04 -8.12
CA ARG A 194 -20.10 4.54 -9.42
C ARG A 194 -18.93 3.72 -9.96
N GLY A 195 -18.55 2.65 -9.29
CA GLY A 195 -17.38 1.81 -9.63
C GLY A 195 -16.27 1.85 -8.59
N PRO A 196 -15.12 1.23 -8.90
CA PRO A 196 -14.01 1.16 -7.96
C PRO A 196 -13.32 2.51 -7.79
N VAL A 197 -12.96 2.82 -6.54
CA VAL A 197 -12.13 3.98 -6.14
C VAL A 197 -10.84 3.45 -5.56
N LEU A 198 -9.70 3.87 -6.11
CA LEU A 198 -8.39 3.56 -5.55
C LEU A 198 -8.06 4.51 -4.42
N ILE A 199 -7.58 3.95 -3.31
CA ILE A 199 -7.18 4.68 -2.11
C ILE A 199 -5.76 4.30 -1.70
N ASP A 200 -5.18 5.08 -0.78
CA ASP A 200 -3.86 4.82 -0.20
C ASP A 200 -2.72 4.94 -1.23
N TRP A 201 -2.54 6.15 -1.73
CA TRP A 201 -1.53 6.52 -2.74
C TRP A 201 -0.13 6.78 -2.14
N ASP A 202 0.08 6.47 -0.87
CA ASP A 202 1.33 6.76 -0.16
C ASP A 202 2.54 6.04 -0.74
N LEU A 203 2.31 4.92 -1.43
CA LEU A 203 3.37 4.13 -2.06
C LEU A 203 3.56 4.46 -3.54
N LEU A 204 2.98 5.59 -4.01
CA LEU A 204 3.22 6.06 -5.38
C LEU A 204 4.72 6.13 -5.65
N CYS A 205 5.15 5.53 -6.75
CA CYS A 205 6.57 5.36 -7.04
C CYS A 205 6.85 5.30 -8.54
N TRP A 206 8.12 5.43 -8.89
CA TRP A 206 8.64 5.23 -10.24
C TRP A 206 9.19 3.81 -10.37
N ALA A 207 8.45 2.94 -11.05
CA ALA A 207 8.78 1.51 -11.15
C ALA A 207 8.32 0.91 -12.48
N PRO A 208 8.88 -0.24 -12.91
CA PRO A 208 8.31 -1.00 -14.02
C PRO A 208 6.84 -1.37 -13.76
N PRO A 209 5.99 -1.44 -14.80
CA PRO A 209 4.54 -1.71 -14.64
C PRO A 209 4.22 -2.98 -13.83
N GLY A 210 5.10 -3.97 -13.85
CA GLY A 210 4.99 -5.20 -13.05
C GLY A 210 4.86 -4.96 -11.55
N TRP A 211 5.31 -3.80 -11.05
CA TRP A 211 5.18 -3.41 -9.65
C TRP A 211 3.72 -3.39 -9.17
N ASP A 212 2.80 -2.81 -9.95
CA ASP A 212 1.38 -2.78 -9.62
C ASP A 212 0.63 -4.07 -9.95
N HIS A 213 1.18 -4.92 -10.84
CA HIS A 213 0.62 -6.25 -11.10
C HIS A 213 0.99 -7.27 -10.02
N ALA A 214 2.16 -7.14 -9.42
CA ALA A 214 2.75 -8.10 -8.50
C ALA A 214 1.84 -8.53 -7.34
N PRO A 215 1.15 -7.61 -6.61
CA PRO A 215 0.25 -8.03 -5.54
C PRO A 215 -0.87 -8.93 -6.04
N MET A 216 -1.48 -8.56 -7.18
CA MET A 216 -2.62 -9.30 -7.74
C MET A 216 -2.23 -10.66 -8.30
N MET A 217 -0.99 -10.81 -8.83
CA MET A 217 -0.47 -12.10 -9.32
C MET A 217 -0.34 -13.14 -8.20
N THR A 218 -0.06 -12.71 -6.96
CA THR A 218 0.12 -13.60 -5.81
C THR A 218 -1.11 -13.73 -4.93
N TRP A 219 -2.17 -12.91 -5.16
CA TRP A 219 -3.31 -12.87 -4.26
C TRP A 219 -4.06 -14.19 -4.18
N GLN A 220 -4.28 -14.85 -5.31
CA GLN A 220 -4.91 -16.17 -5.37
C GLN A 220 -4.12 -17.22 -4.59
N THR A 221 -2.80 -17.26 -4.78
CA THR A 221 -1.96 -18.36 -4.27
C THR A 221 -1.52 -18.19 -2.83
N ARG A 222 -1.59 -16.96 -2.29
CA ARG A 222 -1.10 -16.66 -0.93
C ARG A 222 -2.14 -16.02 -0.02
N TRP A 223 -3.11 -15.29 -0.55
CA TRP A 223 -4.05 -14.48 0.23
C TRP A 223 -5.52 -14.93 0.09
N GLY A 224 -5.78 -16.05 -0.58
CA GLY A 224 -7.12 -16.62 -0.70
C GLY A 224 -8.03 -15.87 -1.68
N GLY A 225 -7.46 -15.14 -2.64
CA GLY A 225 -8.24 -14.52 -3.72
C GLY A 225 -8.65 -15.52 -4.80
N GLU A 226 -9.50 -15.08 -5.72
CA GLU A 226 -9.97 -15.89 -6.83
C GLU A 226 -9.07 -15.74 -8.06
N ALA A 227 -8.95 -16.80 -8.86
CA ALA A 227 -8.19 -16.78 -10.12
C ALA A 227 -8.71 -15.72 -11.11
N SER A 228 -10.01 -15.44 -11.08
CA SER A 228 -10.68 -14.43 -11.89
C SER A 228 -10.21 -13.00 -11.60
N TRP A 229 -9.68 -12.73 -10.43
CA TRP A 229 -9.31 -11.37 -10.03
C TRP A 229 -8.16 -10.83 -10.87
N TYR A 230 -7.05 -11.58 -10.94
CA TYR A 230 -5.93 -11.14 -11.77
C TYR A 230 -6.26 -11.15 -13.26
N ALA A 231 -7.04 -12.14 -13.73
CA ALA A 231 -7.48 -12.18 -15.12
C ALA A 231 -8.32 -10.94 -15.49
N GLY A 232 -9.27 -10.54 -14.64
CA GLY A 232 -10.05 -9.32 -14.81
C GLY A 232 -9.19 -8.06 -14.81
N PHE A 233 -8.28 -7.94 -13.82
CA PHE A 233 -7.33 -6.83 -13.71
C PHE A 233 -6.47 -6.71 -14.97
N ALA A 234 -5.85 -7.80 -15.43
CA ALA A 234 -5.00 -7.83 -16.61
C ALA A 234 -5.77 -7.48 -17.91
N ALA A 235 -7.02 -7.95 -18.03
CA ALA A 235 -7.90 -7.60 -19.14
C ALA A 235 -8.21 -6.09 -19.16
N GLY A 236 -8.49 -5.50 -18.00
CA GLY A 236 -8.72 -4.07 -17.85
C GLY A 236 -7.48 -3.22 -18.12
N TYR A 237 -6.33 -3.66 -17.66
CA TYR A 237 -5.04 -3.02 -17.91
C TYR A 237 -4.63 -3.09 -19.40
N GLY A 238 -5.14 -4.08 -20.13
CA GLY A 238 -4.87 -4.30 -21.56
C GLY A 238 -3.81 -5.36 -21.86
N ARG A 239 -3.13 -5.91 -20.86
CA ARG A 239 -2.23 -7.05 -20.97
C ARG A 239 -1.99 -7.74 -19.64
N SER A 240 -1.67 -9.02 -19.65
CA SER A 240 -1.12 -9.74 -18.51
C SER A 240 0.38 -9.48 -18.40
N MET A 241 0.88 -9.44 -17.16
CA MET A 241 2.32 -9.43 -16.86
C MET A 241 2.80 -10.79 -16.31
N ALA A 242 1.93 -11.81 -16.27
CA ALA A 242 2.36 -13.16 -15.93
C ALA A 242 3.39 -13.65 -16.94
N GLY A 243 4.53 -14.14 -16.43
CA GLY A 243 5.69 -14.52 -17.25
C GLY A 243 6.64 -13.36 -17.61
N ASP A 244 6.29 -12.11 -17.27
CA ASP A 244 7.24 -10.99 -17.36
C ASP A 244 8.24 -11.08 -16.21
N GLN A 245 9.53 -11.03 -16.52
CA GLN A 245 10.60 -11.26 -15.54
C GLN A 245 10.57 -10.25 -14.38
N SER A 246 10.31 -8.98 -14.66
CA SER A 246 10.25 -7.95 -13.62
C SER A 246 9.01 -8.10 -12.75
N ALA A 247 7.87 -8.42 -13.33
CA ALA A 247 6.63 -8.64 -12.60
C ALA A 247 6.71 -9.87 -11.69
N GLU A 248 7.29 -10.97 -12.15
CA GLU A 248 7.52 -12.19 -11.35
C GLU A 248 8.50 -11.92 -10.20
N ALA A 249 9.57 -11.14 -10.47
CA ALA A 249 10.49 -10.71 -9.43
C ALA A 249 9.78 -9.92 -8.33
N PHE A 250 9.01 -8.91 -8.68
CA PHE A 250 8.25 -8.12 -7.73
C PHE A 250 7.18 -8.95 -7.00
N ALA A 251 6.54 -9.89 -7.70
CA ALA A 251 5.55 -10.77 -7.10
C ALA A 251 6.17 -11.62 -5.98
N GLU A 252 7.29 -12.29 -6.23
CA GLU A 252 7.95 -13.11 -5.21
C GLU A 252 8.59 -12.25 -4.11
N LEU A 253 9.29 -11.18 -4.47
CA LEU A 253 9.98 -10.32 -3.48
C LEU A 253 9.01 -9.55 -2.58
N ARG A 254 7.79 -9.22 -3.04
CA ARG A 254 6.72 -8.71 -2.16
C ARG A 254 6.32 -9.71 -1.08
N LEU A 255 6.29 -10.99 -1.40
CA LEU A 255 6.03 -12.03 -0.40
C LEU A 255 7.16 -12.11 0.62
N VAL A 256 8.42 -11.96 0.18
CA VAL A 256 9.57 -11.81 1.09
C VAL A 256 9.38 -10.61 2.01
N ALA A 257 9.17 -9.42 1.44
CA ALA A 257 8.95 -8.19 2.20
C ALA A 257 7.81 -8.35 3.22
N ALA A 258 6.66 -8.86 2.77
CA ALA A 258 5.48 -9.07 3.61
C ALA A 258 5.79 -10.04 4.78
N THR A 259 6.59 -11.08 4.55
CA THR A 259 6.97 -12.04 5.61
C THR A 259 7.91 -11.39 6.61
N LEU A 260 8.98 -10.74 6.14
CA LEU A 260 9.97 -10.12 7.03
C LEU A 260 9.36 -8.99 7.86
N MET A 261 8.50 -8.17 7.26
CA MET A 261 7.77 -7.13 7.99
C MET A 261 6.80 -7.71 9.02
N ARG A 262 6.13 -8.84 8.74
CA ARG A 262 5.28 -9.52 9.72
C ARG A 262 6.09 -10.08 10.89
N LEU A 263 7.26 -10.66 10.63
CA LEU A 263 8.19 -11.09 11.68
C LEU A 263 8.66 -9.92 12.54
N LYS A 264 9.04 -8.81 11.91
CA LYS A 264 9.43 -7.58 12.63
C LYS A 264 8.29 -7.03 13.50
N ALA A 265 7.05 -7.13 13.04
CA ALA A 265 5.88 -6.80 13.86
C ALA A 265 5.70 -7.78 15.02
N ALA A 266 5.91 -9.08 14.80
CA ALA A 266 5.79 -10.13 15.82
C ALA A 266 6.83 -10.01 16.95
N ILE A 267 8.03 -9.51 16.66
CA ILE A 267 9.05 -9.21 17.67
C ILE A 267 8.55 -8.13 18.65
N ARG A 268 7.73 -7.20 18.17
CA ARG A 268 7.21 -6.08 18.98
C ARG A 268 5.85 -6.41 19.62
N ASN A 269 5.10 -7.29 19.01
CA ASN A 269 3.76 -7.69 19.45
C ASN A 269 3.55 -9.18 19.16
N GLU A 270 3.57 -10.00 20.22
CA GLU A 270 3.43 -11.46 20.14
C GLU A 270 2.13 -11.89 19.44
N ALA A 271 1.06 -11.10 19.49
CA ALA A 271 -0.18 -11.38 18.77
C ALA A 271 -0.02 -11.48 17.25
N ALA A 272 1.06 -10.95 16.67
CA ALA A 272 1.38 -11.08 15.26
C ALA A 272 2.11 -12.40 14.89
N MET A 273 2.60 -13.15 15.89
CA MET A 273 3.42 -14.35 15.67
C MET A 273 2.68 -15.48 14.93
N PRO A 274 1.41 -15.80 15.21
CA PRO A 274 0.71 -16.86 14.48
C PRO A 274 0.69 -16.63 12.96
N GLU A 275 0.47 -15.39 12.52
CA GLU A 275 0.50 -15.07 11.08
C GLU A 275 1.93 -15.07 10.54
N ALA A 276 2.92 -14.65 11.31
CA ALA A 276 4.33 -14.75 10.92
C ALA A 276 4.72 -16.21 10.67
N GLN A 277 4.38 -17.14 11.58
CA GLN A 277 4.63 -18.57 11.41
C GLN A 277 3.91 -19.17 10.21
N ARG A 278 2.67 -18.74 9.95
CA ARG A 278 1.91 -19.11 8.76
C ARG A 278 2.67 -18.74 7.47
N ARG A 279 3.30 -17.56 7.42
CA ARG A 279 4.09 -17.12 6.26
C ARG A 279 5.40 -17.88 6.14
N LEU A 280 6.04 -18.21 7.26
CA LEU A 280 7.29 -18.99 7.27
C LEU A 280 7.08 -20.41 6.74
N ALA A 281 5.93 -21.05 6.95
CA ALA A 281 5.62 -22.36 6.41
C ALA A 281 5.81 -22.41 4.87
N HIS A 282 5.42 -21.35 4.15
CA HIS A 282 5.67 -21.23 2.72
C HIS A 282 7.18 -21.25 2.38
N TRP A 283 7.98 -20.50 3.14
CA TRP A 283 9.43 -20.39 2.89
C TRP A 283 10.21 -21.62 3.32
N ARG A 284 9.67 -22.44 4.22
CA ARG A 284 10.19 -23.77 4.54
C ARG A 284 9.90 -24.81 3.44
N GLY A 285 9.06 -24.47 2.45
CA GLY A 285 8.66 -25.39 1.39
C GLY A 285 7.63 -26.43 1.84
N GLU A 286 6.86 -26.15 2.89
CA GLU A 286 5.81 -27.04 3.38
C GLU A 286 4.70 -27.16 2.32
N SER A 287 4.37 -28.40 1.92
CA SER A 287 3.42 -28.67 0.82
C SER A 287 1.99 -28.20 1.13
N ASP A 288 1.65 -28.12 2.40
CA ASP A 288 0.35 -27.71 2.94
C ASP A 288 0.40 -26.35 3.62
N ALA A 289 1.41 -25.51 3.27
CA ALA A 289 1.55 -24.17 3.81
C ALA A 289 0.23 -23.39 3.69
N PRO A 290 -0.35 -22.91 4.81
CA PRO A 290 -1.67 -22.30 4.80
C PRO A 290 -1.67 -20.95 4.08
N MET A 291 -2.86 -20.53 3.57
CA MET A 291 -3.06 -19.20 3.03
C MET A 291 -2.78 -18.11 4.08
N TRP A 292 -2.22 -17.01 3.65
CA TRP A 292 -1.90 -15.88 4.51
C TRP A 292 -3.13 -15.03 4.80
N GLN A 293 -3.12 -14.31 5.90
CA GLN A 293 -4.18 -13.38 6.25
C GLN A 293 -3.72 -11.94 5.98
N ALA A 294 -4.51 -11.20 5.21
CA ALA A 294 -4.34 -9.76 5.07
C ALA A 294 -4.78 -9.07 6.38
N GLN A 295 -3.91 -8.27 6.97
CA GLN A 295 -4.15 -7.56 8.24
C GLN A 295 -3.83 -6.08 8.05
#